data_e77da29a2ab1065a4df90fe73bb48246
#
_entry.id   e77da29a2ab1065a4df90fe73bb48246
#
_cell.length_a   1.000
_cell.length_b   1.000
_cell.length_c   1.000
_cell.angle_alpha   90.00
_cell.angle_beta   90.00
_cell.angle_gamma   90.00
#
_symmetry.space_group_name_H-M   'P 1'
#
loop_
_entity.id
_entity.type
_entity.pdbx_description
1 polymer ?
#
loop_
_entity_poly.entity_id
_entity_poly.type
_entity_poly.pdbx_seq_one_letter_code
_entity_poly.pdbx_strand_id
1 'polypeptide(L)'
;GTAELRRSIADWLIRRYGLESTKIDPERNILPVAGTREALFSVALMATPQITSNDQPTVLMPDPFYQIYSGAAIMAGAEPVYIPTSEKTGFLPDLANVSNNQLERASLAYICSPSNPQGAAATKEQFIRYIEMARSYNFVLAVDECYSEIYFGNPLPGVLEACTQMNGRYKNVLAFHSLSKRSNVPGLRSGFVAGDSELIKAFSQLRQYTGNASPGPVLAVATALWNDEDHVQINRRLYEEKFTDAENLLGKHPHFYKPDGGFYLWLKVGDGEAITRTLWKEAGIKVMPGKYLSREDGDAPGTPYIRVALVHSRNKTAEGLRRIAALL
;
A
#
# COMPACT_ATOMS: atom_id res chain seq x y z
N GLY A 1 17.71 3.60 12.32
CA GLY A 1 18.36 4.36 11.25
C GLY A 1 19.13 5.56 11.81
N THR A 2 19.99 6.18 10.97
CA THR A 2 20.77 7.37 11.37
C THR A 2 19.88 8.61 11.56
N ALA A 3 20.32 9.56 12.38
CA ALA A 3 19.63 10.83 12.56
C ALA A 3 19.52 11.62 11.25
N GLU A 4 20.51 11.50 10.37
CA GLU A 4 20.53 12.11 9.05
C GLU A 4 19.41 11.56 8.15
N LEU A 5 19.26 10.21 8.07
CA LEU A 5 18.19 9.57 7.32
C LEU A 5 16.80 9.98 7.85
N ARG A 6 16.63 10.02 9.18
CA ARG A 6 15.35 10.43 9.77
C ARG A 6 14.99 11.87 9.44
N ARG A 7 15.98 12.79 9.44
CA ARG A 7 15.79 14.18 9.01
C ARG A 7 15.41 14.26 7.52
N SER A 8 16.14 13.56 6.65
CA SER A 8 15.81 13.54 5.21
C SER A 8 14.38 13.04 4.94
N ILE A 9 13.92 12.04 5.69
CA ILE A 9 12.54 11.55 5.60
C ILE A 9 11.55 12.59 6.12
N ALA A 10 11.81 13.25 7.27
CA ALA A 10 10.97 14.32 7.80
C ALA A 10 10.84 15.47 6.79
N ASP A 11 11.95 15.92 6.24
CA ASP A 11 11.99 17.00 5.24
C ASP A 11 11.22 16.61 3.96
N TRP A 12 11.31 15.35 3.54
CA TRP A 12 10.53 14.84 2.43
C TRP A 12 9.03 14.86 2.74
N LEU A 13 8.60 14.38 3.91
CA LEU A 13 7.20 14.40 4.33
C LEU A 13 6.63 15.82 4.41
N ILE A 14 7.43 16.77 4.93
CA ILE A 14 7.06 18.19 5.02
C ILE A 14 6.84 18.76 3.61
N ARG A 15 7.79 18.56 2.68
CA ARG A 15 7.68 19.05 1.31
C ARG A 15 6.53 18.41 0.54
N ARG A 16 6.38 17.08 0.69
CA ARG A 16 5.44 16.28 -0.10
C ARG A 16 3.99 16.49 0.31
N TYR A 17 3.74 16.62 1.61
CA TYR A 17 2.38 16.66 2.18
C TYR A 17 2.06 17.99 2.88
N GLY A 18 2.94 18.98 2.82
CA GLY A 18 2.73 20.28 3.44
C GLY A 18 2.61 20.21 4.98
N LEU A 19 3.35 19.28 5.61
CA LEU A 19 3.28 19.12 7.06
C LEU A 19 4.00 20.29 7.75
N GLU A 20 3.50 20.70 8.92
CA GLU A 20 4.19 21.68 9.74
C GLU A 20 5.47 21.08 10.34
N SER A 21 6.63 21.72 10.09
CA SER A 21 7.94 21.23 10.56
C SER A 21 8.04 21.03 12.08
N THR A 22 7.31 21.81 12.85
CA THR A 22 7.26 21.72 14.32
C THR A 22 6.43 20.53 14.81
N LYS A 23 5.77 19.84 13.92
CA LYS A 23 4.76 18.83 14.23
C LYS A 23 5.18 17.40 13.84
N ILE A 24 6.29 17.23 13.17
CA ILE A 24 6.89 15.94 12.88
C ILE A 24 8.33 15.92 13.42
N ASP A 25 8.54 15.13 14.46
CA ASP A 25 9.85 14.96 15.09
C ASP A 25 10.55 13.75 14.47
N PRO A 26 11.73 13.93 13.81
CA PRO A 26 12.46 12.84 13.18
C PRO A 26 12.81 11.67 14.12
N GLU A 27 13.03 11.95 15.40
CA GLU A 27 13.40 10.92 16.37
C GLU A 27 12.19 10.18 16.96
N ARG A 28 11.03 10.85 17.03
CA ARG A 28 9.85 10.32 17.70
C ARG A 28 8.80 9.79 16.73
N ASN A 29 8.69 10.39 15.54
CA ASN A 29 7.62 10.06 14.59
C ASN A 29 8.09 9.23 13.40
N ILE A 30 9.40 8.95 13.25
CA ILE A 30 9.95 8.28 12.06
C ILE A 30 10.81 7.08 12.46
N LEU A 31 10.56 5.95 11.80
CA LEU A 31 11.31 4.71 11.97
C LEU A 31 11.74 4.16 10.60
N PRO A 32 13.02 4.29 10.21
CA PRO A 32 13.54 3.63 9.02
C PRO A 32 13.48 2.10 9.16
N VAL A 33 13.10 1.43 8.05
CA VAL A 33 12.87 -0.02 8.01
C VAL A 33 13.57 -0.69 6.83
N ALA A 34 13.81 -2.00 6.91
CA ALA A 34 14.43 -2.80 5.85
C ALA A 34 13.40 -3.17 4.73
N GLY A 35 12.69 -2.14 4.25
CA GLY A 35 11.57 -2.23 3.32
C GLY A 35 10.24 -2.47 4.04
N THR A 36 9.16 -1.99 3.42
CA THR A 36 7.83 -2.00 4.04
C THR A 36 7.21 -3.38 4.18
N ARG A 37 7.67 -4.39 3.41
CA ARG A 37 7.15 -5.75 3.55
C ARG A 37 7.36 -6.29 4.98
N GLU A 38 8.57 -6.16 5.53
CA GLU A 38 8.85 -6.61 6.90
C GLU A 38 8.13 -5.74 7.93
N ALA A 39 8.04 -4.44 7.67
CA ALA A 39 7.38 -3.53 8.58
C ALA A 39 5.85 -3.76 8.64
N LEU A 40 5.20 -3.97 7.49
CA LEU A 40 3.79 -4.32 7.41
C LEU A 40 3.48 -5.69 8.04
N PHE A 41 4.43 -6.62 8.02
CA PHE A 41 4.31 -7.88 8.75
C PHE A 41 4.44 -7.65 10.28
N SER A 42 5.48 -6.94 10.68
CA SER A 42 5.82 -6.77 12.09
C SER A 42 4.83 -5.86 12.84
N VAL A 43 4.16 -4.92 12.15
CA VAL A 43 3.17 -4.05 12.80
C VAL A 43 1.98 -4.85 13.35
N ALA A 44 1.58 -5.95 12.72
CA ALA A 44 0.53 -6.82 13.25
C ALA A 44 0.96 -7.49 14.57
N LEU A 45 2.22 -7.93 14.65
CA LEU A 45 2.76 -8.49 15.90
C LEU A 45 2.82 -7.46 17.03
N MET A 46 3.06 -6.19 16.70
CA MET A 46 3.09 -5.10 17.67
C MET A 46 1.68 -4.69 18.11
N ALA A 47 0.74 -4.59 17.16
CA ALA A 47 -0.60 -4.05 17.40
C ALA A 47 -1.56 -5.06 18.02
N THR A 48 -1.34 -6.37 17.78
CA THR A 48 -2.22 -7.41 18.25
C THR A 48 -1.88 -7.79 19.70
N PRO A 49 -2.80 -7.63 20.66
CA PRO A 49 -2.56 -8.04 22.04
C PRO A 49 -2.48 -9.57 22.14
N GLN A 50 -1.78 -10.06 23.16
CA GLN A 50 -1.80 -11.47 23.48
C GLN A 50 -3.23 -11.91 23.86
N ILE A 51 -3.66 -13.04 23.31
CA ILE A 51 -4.99 -13.58 23.60
C ILE A 51 -5.00 -14.07 25.06
N THR A 52 -5.77 -13.38 25.89
CA THR A 52 -5.96 -13.73 27.31
C THR A 52 -7.40 -14.16 27.63
N SER A 53 -8.30 -14.06 26.65
CA SER A 53 -9.73 -14.39 26.74
C SER A 53 -10.19 -15.09 25.45
N ASN A 54 -11.46 -15.53 25.41
CA ASN A 54 -12.06 -16.14 24.22
C ASN A 54 -12.31 -15.16 23.06
N ASP A 55 -12.02 -13.86 23.23
CA ASP A 55 -12.23 -12.84 22.24
C ASP A 55 -10.95 -12.62 21.41
N GLN A 56 -10.83 -13.38 20.33
CA GLN A 56 -9.73 -13.26 19.40
C GLN A 56 -9.72 -11.87 18.76
N PRO A 57 -8.59 -11.12 18.79
CA PRO A 57 -8.46 -9.83 18.10
C PRO A 57 -8.71 -9.97 16.61
N THR A 58 -9.24 -8.92 15.97
CA THR A 58 -9.38 -8.87 14.51
C THR A 58 -8.36 -7.94 13.87
N VAL A 59 -7.97 -8.28 12.63
CA VAL A 59 -7.18 -7.41 11.75
C VAL A 59 -7.95 -7.19 10.47
N LEU A 60 -8.32 -5.94 10.23
CA LEU A 60 -9.11 -5.52 9.07
C LEU A 60 -8.21 -5.29 7.87
N MET A 61 -8.63 -5.74 6.67
CA MET A 61 -7.86 -5.55 5.45
C MET A 61 -8.75 -5.51 4.20
N PRO A 62 -8.36 -4.81 3.11
CA PRO A 62 -9.09 -4.86 1.84
C PRO A 62 -9.07 -6.27 1.25
N ASP A 63 -10.04 -6.58 0.40
CA ASP A 63 -10.05 -7.78 -0.45
C ASP A 63 -10.42 -7.36 -1.89
N PRO A 64 -9.56 -7.50 -2.89
CA PRO A 64 -8.22 -8.09 -2.89
C PRO A 64 -7.19 -7.38 -2.01
N PHE A 65 -6.16 -8.10 -1.57
CA PHE A 65 -5.17 -7.64 -0.60
C PHE A 65 -3.73 -7.99 -0.99
N TYR A 66 -2.78 -7.35 -0.32
CA TYR A 66 -1.40 -7.79 -0.33
C TYR A 66 -1.22 -8.92 0.69
N GLN A 67 -0.77 -10.10 0.26
CA GLN A 67 -0.75 -11.33 1.07
C GLN A 67 -0.05 -11.19 2.44
N ILE A 68 0.83 -10.19 2.58
CA ILE A 68 1.50 -9.91 3.84
C ILE A 68 0.51 -9.54 4.94
N TYR A 69 -0.59 -8.84 4.63
CA TYR A 69 -1.57 -8.43 5.63
C TYR A 69 -2.23 -9.64 6.30
N SER A 70 -2.71 -10.58 5.49
CA SER A 70 -3.35 -11.80 5.99
C SER A 70 -2.35 -12.71 6.73
N GLY A 71 -1.17 -12.94 6.15
CA GLY A 71 -0.13 -13.73 6.81
C GLY A 71 0.32 -13.13 8.14
N ALA A 72 0.42 -11.80 8.23
CA ALA A 72 0.77 -11.09 9.46
C ALA A 72 -0.32 -11.22 10.53
N ALA A 73 -1.60 -11.07 10.15
CA ALA A 73 -2.74 -11.23 11.05
C ALA A 73 -2.75 -12.64 11.67
N ILE A 74 -2.64 -13.68 10.84
CA ILE A 74 -2.62 -15.09 11.28
C ILE A 74 -1.44 -15.36 12.22
N MET A 75 -0.24 -14.89 11.85
CA MET A 75 0.96 -15.09 12.67
C MET A 75 0.93 -14.30 13.99
N ALA A 76 0.18 -13.21 14.03
CA ALA A 76 -0.09 -12.46 15.28
C ALA A 76 -1.19 -13.10 16.15
N GLY A 77 -1.84 -14.18 15.70
CA GLY A 77 -2.94 -14.82 16.39
C GLY A 77 -4.29 -14.12 16.23
N ALA A 78 -4.39 -13.15 15.30
CA ALA A 78 -5.64 -12.43 15.04
C ALA A 78 -6.50 -13.12 13.97
N GLU A 79 -7.80 -12.88 14.01
CA GLU A 79 -8.75 -13.22 12.95
C GLU A 79 -8.62 -12.20 11.81
N PRO A 80 -8.25 -12.62 10.57
CA PRO A 80 -8.26 -11.72 9.44
C PRO A 80 -9.69 -11.44 8.98
N VAL A 81 -10.06 -10.16 8.91
CA VAL A 81 -11.36 -9.68 8.39
C VAL A 81 -11.16 -9.04 7.04
N TYR A 82 -11.65 -9.69 6.01
CA TYR A 82 -11.53 -9.25 4.62
C TYR A 82 -12.70 -8.36 4.24
N ILE A 83 -12.41 -7.13 3.79
CA ILE A 83 -13.42 -6.13 3.41
C ILE A 83 -13.45 -6.03 1.88
N PRO A 84 -14.51 -6.52 1.22
CA PRO A 84 -14.59 -6.53 -0.24
C PRO A 84 -14.46 -5.13 -0.83
N THR A 85 -13.61 -5.00 -1.85
CA THR A 85 -13.47 -3.79 -2.63
C THR A 85 -13.94 -4.00 -4.06
N SER A 86 -14.69 -3.06 -4.62
CA SER A 86 -15.29 -3.17 -5.93
C SER A 86 -15.43 -1.80 -6.60
N GLU A 87 -15.89 -1.77 -7.83
CA GLU A 87 -16.25 -0.52 -8.53
C GLU A 87 -17.23 0.33 -7.69
N LYS A 88 -18.17 -0.30 -6.98
CA LYS A 88 -19.16 0.40 -6.13
C LYS A 88 -18.52 1.11 -4.93
N THR A 89 -17.42 0.61 -4.42
CA THR A 89 -16.68 1.21 -3.30
C THR A 89 -15.51 2.07 -3.77
N GLY A 90 -15.37 2.31 -5.08
CA GLY A 90 -14.21 2.97 -5.65
C GLY A 90 -12.91 2.17 -5.44
N PHE A 91 -13.02 0.83 -5.33
CA PHE A 91 -11.90 -0.09 -5.05
C PHE A 91 -11.16 0.16 -3.74
N LEU A 92 -11.79 0.83 -2.78
CA LEU A 92 -11.27 1.03 -1.43
C LEU A 92 -12.16 0.32 -0.40
N PRO A 93 -11.62 -0.15 0.73
CA PRO A 93 -12.42 -0.79 1.76
C PRO A 93 -13.33 0.22 2.46
N ASP A 94 -14.59 -0.16 2.65
CA ASP A 94 -15.54 0.61 3.45
C ASP A 94 -15.66 -0.02 4.84
N LEU A 95 -15.00 0.59 5.82
CA LEU A 95 -15.01 0.11 7.20
C LEU A 95 -16.40 0.20 7.87
N ALA A 96 -17.32 1.01 7.34
CA ALA A 96 -18.68 1.09 7.85
C ALA A 96 -19.49 -0.21 7.61
N ASN A 97 -19.03 -1.06 6.68
CA ASN A 97 -19.63 -2.37 6.42
C ASN A 97 -19.10 -3.49 7.34
N VAL A 98 -18.14 -3.20 8.22
CA VAL A 98 -17.64 -4.14 9.22
C VAL A 98 -18.61 -4.19 10.40
N SER A 99 -18.90 -5.37 10.93
CA SER A 99 -19.80 -5.50 12.08
C SER A 99 -19.22 -4.86 13.34
N ASN A 100 -20.08 -4.32 14.21
CA ASN A 100 -19.64 -3.72 15.47
C ASN A 100 -18.80 -4.70 16.31
N ASN A 101 -19.16 -5.96 16.37
CA ASN A 101 -18.38 -6.98 17.10
C ASN A 101 -16.95 -7.11 16.55
N GLN A 102 -16.77 -7.08 15.22
CA GLN A 102 -15.43 -7.13 14.63
C GLN A 102 -14.66 -5.82 14.85
N LEU A 103 -15.32 -4.66 14.81
CA LEU A 103 -14.70 -3.36 15.08
C LEU A 103 -14.26 -3.23 16.55
N GLU A 104 -15.05 -3.71 17.49
CA GLU A 104 -14.74 -3.71 18.95
C GLU A 104 -13.52 -4.58 19.28
N ARG A 105 -13.31 -5.66 18.51
CA ARG A 105 -12.14 -6.54 18.64
C ARG A 105 -10.97 -6.12 17.74
N ALA A 106 -11.12 -5.07 16.93
CA ALA A 106 -10.08 -4.67 15.98
C ALA A 106 -8.84 -4.16 16.71
N SER A 107 -7.69 -4.72 16.38
CA SER A 107 -6.38 -4.28 16.85
C SER A 107 -5.62 -3.48 15.77
N LEU A 108 -5.91 -3.78 14.49
CA LEU A 108 -5.22 -3.20 13.34
C LEU A 108 -6.15 -3.16 12.13
N ALA A 109 -6.06 -2.09 11.34
CA ALA A 109 -6.61 -2.03 10.00
C ALA A 109 -5.53 -1.66 8.99
N TYR A 110 -5.42 -2.44 7.90
CA TYR A 110 -4.58 -2.12 6.74
C TYR A 110 -5.41 -1.39 5.69
N ILE A 111 -4.89 -0.26 5.22
CA ILE A 111 -5.38 0.46 4.04
C ILE A 111 -4.21 0.59 3.06
N CYS A 112 -4.42 0.35 1.78
CA CYS A 112 -3.41 0.56 0.74
C CYS A 112 -3.87 1.70 -0.19
N SER A 113 -3.07 2.77 -0.30
CA SER A 113 -3.39 3.93 -1.14
C SER A 113 -2.13 4.55 -1.76
N PRO A 114 -1.98 4.49 -3.10
CA PRO A 114 -2.80 3.77 -4.08
C PRO A 114 -2.87 2.27 -3.84
N SER A 115 -4.04 1.69 -4.07
CA SER A 115 -4.31 0.29 -3.77
C SER A 115 -3.56 -0.68 -4.70
N ASN A 116 -3.16 -1.82 -4.17
CA ASN A 116 -2.67 -2.96 -4.92
C ASN A 116 -3.71 -4.09 -4.74
N PRO A 117 -4.38 -4.52 -5.83
CA PRO A 117 -3.98 -4.38 -7.25
C PRO A 117 -4.63 -3.24 -8.04
N GLN A 118 -5.63 -2.54 -7.50
CA GLN A 118 -6.57 -1.73 -8.29
C GLN A 118 -6.03 -0.34 -8.69
N GLY A 119 -5.09 0.21 -7.92
CA GLY A 119 -4.51 1.52 -8.17
C GLY A 119 -5.39 2.70 -7.74
N ALA A 120 -6.46 2.45 -6.99
CA ALA A 120 -7.33 3.49 -6.45
C ALA A 120 -6.69 4.22 -5.28
N ALA A 121 -6.81 5.54 -5.22
CA ALA A 121 -6.28 6.37 -4.14
C ALA A 121 -7.39 6.91 -3.24
N ALA A 122 -7.16 6.87 -1.93
CA ALA A 122 -8.08 7.46 -0.97
C ALA A 122 -8.01 9.00 -1.03
N THR A 123 -9.18 9.64 -0.95
CA THR A 123 -9.27 11.09 -0.76
C THR A 123 -8.92 11.47 0.69
N LYS A 124 -8.70 12.76 0.91
CA LYS A 124 -8.43 13.26 2.26
C LYS A 124 -9.61 12.99 3.21
N GLU A 125 -10.83 13.14 2.74
CA GLU A 125 -12.06 12.87 3.49
C GLU A 125 -12.22 11.37 3.83
N GLN A 126 -11.79 10.48 2.93
CA GLN A 126 -11.77 9.05 3.21
C GLN A 126 -10.72 8.70 4.28
N PHE A 127 -9.53 9.30 4.22
CA PHE A 127 -8.53 9.14 5.29
C PHE A 127 -9.06 9.64 6.63
N ILE A 128 -9.74 10.81 6.68
CA ILE A 128 -10.34 11.33 7.91
C ILE A 128 -11.33 10.32 8.50
N ARG A 129 -12.21 9.72 7.69
CA ARG A 129 -13.14 8.68 8.16
C ARG A 129 -12.42 7.45 8.72
N TYR A 130 -11.36 6.96 8.05
CA TYR A 130 -10.56 5.85 8.57
C TYR A 130 -9.90 6.19 9.92
N ILE A 131 -9.36 7.41 10.06
CA ILE A 131 -8.74 7.89 11.30
C ILE A 131 -9.78 7.99 12.42
N GLU A 132 -10.96 8.52 12.14
CA GLU A 132 -12.06 8.63 13.11
C GLU A 132 -12.47 7.25 13.63
N MET A 133 -12.64 6.27 12.74
CA MET A 133 -12.95 4.90 13.13
C MET A 133 -11.81 4.27 13.96
N ALA A 134 -10.56 4.44 13.54
CA ALA A 134 -9.41 3.93 14.28
C ALA A 134 -9.35 4.50 15.71
N ARG A 135 -9.69 5.76 15.89
CA ARG A 135 -9.73 6.40 17.21
C ARG A 135 -10.94 6.00 18.05
N SER A 136 -12.11 5.86 17.41
CA SER A 136 -13.35 5.48 18.09
C SER A 136 -13.29 4.05 18.65
N TYR A 137 -12.71 3.13 17.89
CA TYR A 137 -12.55 1.72 18.28
C TYR A 137 -11.15 1.39 18.82
N ASN A 138 -10.25 2.39 18.89
CA ASN A 138 -8.89 2.27 19.43
C ASN A 138 -8.01 1.20 18.77
N PHE A 139 -8.13 1.01 17.45
CA PHE A 139 -7.20 0.17 16.69
C PHE A 139 -6.10 1.00 15.99
N VAL A 140 -5.02 0.34 15.57
CA VAL A 140 -3.95 0.94 14.78
C VAL A 140 -4.38 1.01 13.31
N LEU A 141 -4.29 2.19 12.69
CA LEU A 141 -4.48 2.37 11.26
C LEU A 141 -3.11 2.34 10.55
N ALA A 142 -2.82 1.26 9.84
CA ALA A 142 -1.61 1.10 9.03
C ALA A 142 -1.92 1.40 7.56
N VAL A 143 -1.41 2.52 7.04
CA VAL A 143 -1.63 2.94 5.67
C VAL A 143 -0.39 2.65 4.82
N ASP A 144 -0.51 1.69 3.90
CA ASP A 144 0.54 1.35 2.93
C ASP A 144 0.50 2.33 1.76
N GLU A 145 1.36 3.34 1.81
CA GLU A 145 1.52 4.39 0.80
C GLU A 145 2.73 4.13 -0.12
N CYS A 146 3.12 2.86 -0.31
CA CYS A 146 4.29 2.50 -1.11
C CYS A 146 4.23 2.97 -2.57
N TYR A 147 3.04 3.21 -3.11
CA TYR A 147 2.82 3.68 -4.48
C TYR A 147 2.52 5.17 -4.58
N SER A 148 2.55 5.94 -3.49
CA SER A 148 2.18 7.36 -3.43
C SER A 148 2.93 8.28 -4.40
N GLU A 149 4.11 7.86 -4.87
CA GLU A 149 4.93 8.63 -5.81
C GLU A 149 4.75 8.22 -7.28
N ILE A 150 3.94 7.19 -7.56
CA ILE A 150 3.56 6.80 -8.92
C ILE A 150 2.09 7.16 -9.11
N TYR A 151 1.83 8.37 -9.55
CA TYR A 151 0.49 8.92 -9.76
C TYR A 151 0.40 9.66 -11.10
N PHE A 152 -0.82 9.95 -11.55
CA PHE A 152 -1.11 10.60 -12.81
C PHE A 152 -1.89 11.90 -12.56
N GLY A 153 -1.38 13.01 -13.10
CA GLY A 153 -1.95 14.33 -12.85
C GLY A 153 -1.49 14.94 -11.53
N ASN A 154 -2.44 15.19 -10.61
CA ASN A 154 -2.15 15.84 -9.34
C ASN A 154 -1.55 14.87 -8.29
N PRO A 155 -0.67 15.37 -7.41
CA PRO A 155 -0.19 14.59 -6.27
C PRO A 155 -1.33 14.03 -5.42
N LEU A 156 -1.22 12.75 -5.06
CA LEU A 156 -2.22 12.09 -4.23
C LEU A 156 -2.08 12.50 -2.76
N PRO A 157 -3.18 12.59 -2.01
CA PRO A 157 -3.14 12.89 -0.59
C PRO A 157 -2.50 11.73 0.19
N GLY A 158 -1.94 12.04 1.36
CA GLY A 158 -1.41 11.07 2.31
C GLY A 158 -2.18 11.08 3.64
N VAL A 159 -2.13 9.98 4.38
CA VAL A 159 -2.82 9.88 5.66
C VAL A 159 -2.29 10.87 6.70
N LEU A 160 -0.98 11.15 6.71
CA LEU A 160 -0.40 12.14 7.63
C LEU A 160 -0.84 13.57 7.29
N GLU A 161 -1.08 13.87 6.00
CA GLU A 161 -1.68 15.13 5.58
C GLU A 161 -3.12 15.26 6.11
N ALA A 162 -3.93 14.20 6.00
CA ALA A 162 -5.28 14.19 6.57
C ALA A 162 -5.27 14.39 8.09
N CYS A 163 -4.28 13.82 8.79
CA CYS A 163 -4.11 14.01 10.24
C CYS A 163 -3.91 15.48 10.65
N THR A 164 -3.39 16.34 9.77
CA THR A 164 -3.18 17.78 10.10
C THR A 164 -4.48 18.53 10.35
N GLN A 165 -5.58 18.04 9.80
CA GLN A 165 -6.92 18.63 9.94
C GLN A 165 -7.64 18.13 11.22
N MET A 166 -7.01 17.23 11.98
CA MET A 166 -7.65 16.56 13.10
C MET A 166 -6.96 16.86 14.44
N ASN A 167 -7.74 16.94 15.51
CA ASN A 167 -7.20 16.95 16.87
C ASN A 167 -6.51 15.62 17.17
N GLY A 168 -5.47 15.67 18.06
CA GLY A 168 -4.71 14.45 18.41
C GLY A 168 -3.79 13.95 17.30
N ARG A 169 -3.65 14.74 16.24
CA ARG A 169 -2.71 14.59 15.11
C ARG A 169 -2.52 13.15 14.63
N TYR A 170 -1.37 12.53 14.92
CA TYR A 170 -1.01 11.21 14.41
C TYR A 170 -1.50 10.04 15.27
N LYS A 171 -2.26 10.29 16.33
CA LYS A 171 -2.76 9.24 17.23
C LYS A 171 -3.42 8.09 16.44
N ASN A 172 -3.02 6.86 16.75
CA ASN A 172 -3.45 5.61 16.12
C ASN A 172 -3.03 5.41 14.64
N VAL A 173 -2.23 6.30 14.04
CA VAL A 173 -1.92 6.27 12.60
C VAL A 173 -0.45 5.96 12.35
N LEU A 174 -0.18 5.04 11.42
CA LEU A 174 1.14 4.73 10.87
C LEU A 174 1.08 4.74 9.33
N ALA A 175 1.88 5.58 8.68
CA ALA A 175 2.08 5.63 7.24
C ALA A 175 3.36 4.85 6.87
N PHE A 176 3.28 4.02 5.83
CA PHE A 176 4.38 3.18 5.33
C PHE A 176 4.81 3.62 3.94
N HIS A 177 6.07 4.03 3.78
CA HIS A 177 6.62 4.47 2.51
C HIS A 177 7.88 3.68 2.14
N SER A 178 8.11 3.48 0.83
CA SER A 178 9.19 2.63 0.34
C SER A 178 9.94 3.23 -0.83
N LEU A 179 11.26 3.13 -0.82
CA LEU A 179 12.11 3.42 -1.98
C LEU A 179 11.95 2.40 -3.11
N SER A 180 11.38 1.22 -2.82
CA SER A 180 11.19 0.14 -3.81
C SER A 180 10.42 0.60 -5.05
N LYS A 181 9.41 1.48 -4.88
CA LYS A 181 8.53 1.96 -5.95
C LYS A 181 8.86 3.40 -6.30
N ARG A 182 9.00 4.28 -5.30
CA ARG A 182 9.36 5.68 -5.48
C ARG A 182 10.65 5.83 -6.30
N SER A 183 11.69 5.09 -5.94
CA SER A 183 13.03 5.21 -6.52
C SER A 183 13.42 4.02 -7.42
N ASN A 184 12.49 3.09 -7.67
CA ASN A 184 12.70 1.89 -8.48
C ASN A 184 13.89 1.02 -8.04
N VAL A 185 14.16 0.94 -6.72
CA VAL A 185 15.25 0.17 -6.11
C VAL A 185 14.73 -0.91 -5.13
N PRO A 186 13.93 -1.86 -5.59
CA PRO A 186 13.32 -2.85 -4.70
C PRO A 186 14.35 -3.74 -3.99
N GLY A 187 15.52 -3.94 -4.60
CA GLY A 187 16.63 -4.72 -4.04
C GLY A 187 17.37 -4.02 -2.89
N LEU A 188 17.28 -2.69 -2.79
CA LEU A 188 17.94 -1.93 -1.72
C LEU A 188 17.36 -2.24 -0.33
N ARG A 189 16.12 -2.71 -0.27
CA ARG A 189 15.42 -3.03 0.98
C ARG A 189 15.37 -1.85 1.95
N SER A 190 14.82 -0.73 1.52
CA SER A 190 14.71 0.48 2.33
C SER A 190 13.33 1.12 2.22
N GLY A 191 12.86 1.66 3.34
CA GLY A 191 11.62 2.40 3.51
C GLY A 191 11.54 2.98 4.91
N PHE A 192 10.38 3.50 5.29
CA PHE A 192 10.14 3.98 6.64
C PHE A 192 8.68 3.82 7.04
N VAL A 193 8.46 3.91 8.34
CA VAL A 193 7.17 4.08 8.98
C VAL A 193 7.17 5.43 9.67
N ALA A 194 6.08 6.20 9.53
CA ALA A 194 5.93 7.49 10.22
C ALA A 194 4.51 7.65 10.79
N GLY A 195 4.38 8.35 11.93
CA GLY A 195 3.08 8.60 12.54
C GLY A 195 3.12 8.76 14.05
N ASP A 196 2.22 8.06 14.73
CA ASP A 196 2.06 8.11 16.19
C ASP A 196 3.36 7.77 16.92
N SER A 197 3.84 8.70 17.76
CA SER A 197 5.12 8.56 18.46
C SER A 197 5.15 7.39 19.45
N GLU A 198 4.03 7.06 20.07
CA GLU A 198 3.96 5.94 21.01
C GLU A 198 3.98 4.61 20.26
N LEU A 199 3.30 4.53 19.12
CA LEU A 199 3.37 3.37 18.23
C LEU A 199 4.76 3.21 17.61
N ILE A 200 5.40 4.29 17.18
CA ILE A 200 6.79 4.28 16.66
C ILE A 200 7.76 3.78 17.73
N LYS A 201 7.60 4.20 18.99
CA LYS A 201 8.41 3.72 20.11
C LYS A 201 8.22 2.23 20.35
N ALA A 202 6.98 1.75 20.42
CA ALA A 202 6.65 0.34 20.61
C ALA A 202 7.19 -0.51 19.43
N PHE A 203 7.02 -0.02 18.20
CA PHE A 203 7.50 -0.69 17.00
C PHE A 203 9.04 -0.75 16.96
N SER A 204 9.71 0.32 17.35
CA SER A 204 11.18 0.35 17.47
C SER A 204 11.67 -0.70 18.48
N GLN A 205 10.98 -0.85 19.61
CA GLN A 205 11.31 -1.85 20.62
C GLN A 205 11.15 -3.29 20.08
N LEU A 206 10.02 -3.60 19.41
CA LEU A 206 9.83 -4.90 18.77
C LEU A 206 10.96 -5.22 17.79
N ARG A 207 11.37 -4.24 16.99
CA ARG A 207 12.42 -4.43 15.99
C ARG A 207 13.80 -4.69 16.54
N GLN A 208 14.08 -4.35 17.80
CA GLN A 208 15.34 -4.73 18.46
C GLN A 208 15.47 -6.26 18.61
N TYR A 209 14.34 -6.97 18.69
CA TYR A 209 14.33 -8.44 18.80
C TYR A 209 14.28 -9.14 17.43
N THR A 210 13.73 -8.51 16.40
CA THR A 210 13.61 -9.12 15.07
C THR A 210 14.87 -9.01 14.22
N GLY A 211 15.87 -8.23 14.64
CA GLY A 211 17.19 -8.14 13.99
C GLY A 211 17.21 -7.46 12.62
N ASN A 212 16.17 -6.76 12.22
CA ASN A 212 16.03 -6.13 10.91
C ASN A 212 16.78 -4.78 10.81
N ALA A 213 18.09 -4.79 11.00
CA ALA A 213 18.92 -3.60 10.86
C ALA A 213 19.39 -3.41 9.41
N SER A 214 19.26 -2.20 8.88
CA SER A 214 19.81 -1.87 7.56
C SER A 214 21.31 -1.56 7.66
N PRO A 215 22.16 -2.10 6.76
CA PRO A 215 23.59 -1.80 6.72
C PRO A 215 23.88 -0.30 6.47
N GLY A 216 25.00 0.21 7.00
CA GLY A 216 25.40 1.61 6.84
C GLY A 216 25.37 2.13 5.40
N PRO A 217 25.93 1.42 4.41
CA PRO A 217 25.84 1.85 2.99
C PRO A 217 24.40 2.00 2.48
N VAL A 218 23.46 1.13 2.90
CA VAL A 218 22.06 1.22 2.54
C VAL A 218 21.42 2.48 3.15
N LEU A 219 21.76 2.80 4.40
CA LEU A 219 21.27 4.01 5.06
C LEU A 219 21.75 5.28 4.36
N ALA A 220 23.04 5.33 3.94
CA ALA A 220 23.60 6.46 3.21
C ALA A 220 22.91 6.65 1.83
N VAL A 221 22.74 5.57 1.07
CA VAL A 221 22.02 5.60 -0.22
C VAL A 221 20.56 6.02 -0.03
N ALA A 222 19.89 5.51 1.00
CA ALA A 222 18.52 5.89 1.32
C ALA A 222 18.40 7.38 1.63
N THR A 223 19.34 7.95 2.39
CA THR A 223 19.41 9.38 2.70
C THR A 223 19.51 10.21 1.42
N ALA A 224 20.40 9.84 0.51
CA ALA A 224 20.53 10.52 -0.79
C ALA A 224 19.24 10.44 -1.62
N LEU A 225 18.60 9.26 -1.69
CA LEU A 225 17.37 9.05 -2.46
C LEU A 225 16.16 9.82 -1.89
N TRP A 226 16.04 9.99 -0.58
CA TRP A 226 14.96 10.81 -0.01
C TRP A 226 15.17 12.32 -0.22
N ASN A 227 16.38 12.76 -0.48
CA ASN A 227 16.71 14.16 -0.81
C ASN A 227 16.65 14.46 -2.31
N ASP A 228 16.59 13.45 -3.17
CA ASP A 228 16.55 13.61 -4.63
C ASP A 228 15.14 13.38 -5.17
N GLU A 229 14.58 14.38 -5.87
CA GLU A 229 13.28 14.29 -6.55
C GLU A 229 13.41 14.12 -8.07
N ASP A 230 14.56 14.38 -8.66
CA ASP A 230 14.72 14.35 -10.12
C ASP A 230 14.49 12.95 -10.68
N HIS A 231 15.08 11.94 -10.04
CA HIS A 231 14.89 10.55 -10.46
C HIS A 231 13.43 10.08 -10.25
N VAL A 232 12.71 10.63 -9.26
CA VAL A 232 11.29 10.31 -9.00
C VAL A 232 10.42 10.86 -10.13
N GLN A 233 10.67 12.09 -10.55
CA GLN A 233 9.96 12.71 -11.69
C GLN A 233 10.20 11.92 -12.98
N ILE A 234 11.46 11.51 -13.24
CA ILE A 234 11.79 10.66 -14.39
C ILE A 234 11.04 9.32 -14.32
N ASN A 235 11.07 8.65 -13.16
CA ASN A 235 10.38 7.38 -12.96
C ASN A 235 8.86 7.50 -13.18
N ARG A 236 8.24 8.56 -12.65
CA ARG A 236 6.81 8.86 -12.82
C ARG A 236 6.45 9.06 -14.30
N ARG A 237 7.23 9.85 -15.03
CA ARG A 237 7.03 10.08 -16.47
C ARG A 237 7.09 8.78 -17.28
N LEU A 238 8.06 7.90 -16.98
CA LEU A 238 8.17 6.59 -17.64
C LEU A 238 6.94 5.71 -17.39
N TYR A 239 6.32 5.78 -16.23
CA TYR A 239 5.06 5.06 -15.97
C TYR A 239 3.87 5.74 -16.68
N GLU A 240 3.78 7.06 -16.68
CA GLU A 240 2.73 7.81 -17.36
C GLU A 240 2.69 7.49 -18.86
N GLU A 241 3.85 7.42 -19.52
CA GLU A 241 3.96 7.01 -20.92
C GLU A 241 3.39 5.59 -21.16
N LYS A 242 3.67 4.65 -20.26
CA LYS A 242 3.14 3.27 -20.37
C LYS A 242 1.64 3.20 -20.14
N PHE A 243 1.10 4.04 -19.26
CA PHE A 243 -0.36 4.13 -19.06
C PHE A 243 -1.06 4.79 -20.24
N THR A 244 -0.44 5.79 -20.87
CA THR A 244 -0.94 6.35 -22.12
C THR A 244 -0.98 5.30 -23.23
N ASP A 245 0.07 4.48 -23.36
CA ASP A 245 0.08 3.37 -24.30
C ASP A 245 -1.01 2.33 -23.97
N ALA A 246 -1.24 2.04 -22.69
CA ALA A 246 -2.30 1.11 -22.23
C ALA A 246 -3.70 1.66 -22.55
N GLU A 247 -3.95 2.94 -22.32
CA GLU A 247 -5.20 3.62 -22.65
C GLU A 247 -5.49 3.59 -24.16
N ASN A 248 -4.48 3.83 -24.99
CA ASN A 248 -4.60 3.76 -26.45
C ASN A 248 -4.91 2.33 -26.96
N LEU A 249 -4.34 1.31 -26.32
CA LEU A 249 -4.46 -0.08 -26.76
C LEU A 249 -5.67 -0.82 -26.17
N LEU A 250 -6.02 -0.53 -24.92
CA LEU A 250 -7.06 -1.22 -24.16
C LEU A 250 -8.25 -0.32 -23.78
N GLY A 251 -8.20 0.98 -24.07
CA GLY A 251 -9.25 1.92 -23.67
C GLY A 251 -10.63 1.64 -24.26
N LYS A 252 -10.71 0.81 -25.32
CA LYS A 252 -11.99 0.33 -25.89
C LYS A 252 -12.56 -0.89 -25.14
N HIS A 253 -11.78 -1.52 -24.26
CA HIS A 253 -12.26 -2.62 -23.44
C HIS A 253 -13.30 -2.10 -22.45
N PRO A 254 -14.51 -2.72 -22.34
CA PRO A 254 -15.63 -2.16 -21.57
C PRO A 254 -15.33 -1.87 -20.10
N HIS A 255 -14.37 -2.55 -19.53
CA HIS A 255 -13.99 -2.44 -18.12
C HIS A 255 -12.58 -1.88 -17.93
N PHE A 256 -12.03 -1.21 -18.95
CA PHE A 256 -10.78 -0.49 -18.78
C PHE A 256 -11.03 0.78 -17.97
N TYR A 257 -10.19 1.02 -16.98
CA TYR A 257 -10.09 2.31 -16.30
C TYR A 257 -8.62 2.65 -16.05
N LYS A 258 -8.32 3.94 -16.05
CA LYS A 258 -7.00 4.44 -15.69
C LYS A 258 -6.95 4.55 -14.16
N PRO A 259 -5.99 3.89 -13.47
CA PRO A 259 -5.86 4.00 -12.03
C PRO A 259 -5.39 5.40 -11.62
N ASP A 260 -5.62 5.78 -10.36
CA ASP A 260 -5.10 7.04 -9.79
C ASP A 260 -3.58 6.97 -9.59
N GLY A 261 -3.05 5.76 -9.33
CA GLY A 261 -1.62 5.55 -9.11
C GLY A 261 -1.18 4.10 -9.15
N GLY A 262 0.12 3.88 -8.87
CA GLY A 262 0.73 2.57 -8.99
C GLY A 262 1.19 2.23 -10.38
N PHE A 263 1.49 0.96 -10.65
CA PHE A 263 1.97 0.48 -11.95
C PHE A 263 1.25 -0.80 -12.45
N TYR A 264 0.02 -0.98 -12.02
CA TYR A 264 -0.82 -2.10 -12.42
C TYR A 264 -2.01 -1.64 -13.26
N LEU A 265 -2.42 -2.49 -14.21
CA LEU A 265 -3.78 -2.51 -14.72
C LEU A 265 -4.55 -3.61 -13.98
N TRP A 266 -5.78 -3.31 -13.61
CA TRP A 266 -6.73 -4.25 -13.04
C TRP A 266 -7.88 -4.41 -14.02
N LEU A 267 -7.83 -5.48 -14.83
CA LEU A 267 -8.73 -5.67 -15.96
C LEU A 267 -9.77 -6.75 -15.63
N LYS A 268 -11.03 -6.41 -15.76
CA LYS A 268 -12.15 -7.34 -15.61
C LYS A 268 -12.31 -8.12 -16.91
N VAL A 269 -12.15 -9.44 -16.84
CA VAL A 269 -12.12 -10.34 -18.00
C VAL A 269 -13.09 -11.51 -17.87
N GLY A 270 -13.94 -11.51 -16.83
CA GLY A 270 -14.88 -12.58 -16.54
C GLY A 270 -14.27 -13.71 -15.71
N ASP A 271 -13.41 -14.55 -16.29
CA ASP A 271 -12.62 -15.56 -15.56
C ASP A 271 -11.13 -15.24 -15.67
N GLY A 272 -10.59 -14.62 -14.60
CA GLY A 272 -9.19 -14.19 -14.56
C GLY A 272 -8.19 -15.35 -14.67
N GLU A 273 -8.53 -16.54 -14.15
CA GLU A 273 -7.65 -17.69 -14.21
C GLU A 273 -7.63 -18.32 -15.61
N ALA A 274 -8.79 -18.49 -16.25
CA ALA A 274 -8.89 -19.00 -17.61
C ALA A 274 -8.15 -18.08 -18.61
N ILE A 275 -8.39 -16.78 -18.54
CA ILE A 275 -7.71 -15.79 -19.40
C ILE A 275 -6.19 -15.77 -19.14
N THR A 276 -5.74 -15.89 -17.90
CA THR A 276 -4.30 -15.97 -17.61
C THR A 276 -3.66 -17.17 -18.29
N ARG A 277 -4.31 -18.33 -18.30
CA ARG A 277 -3.83 -19.52 -18.97
C ARG A 277 -3.78 -19.36 -20.50
N THR A 278 -4.80 -18.73 -21.10
CA THR A 278 -4.86 -18.41 -22.54
C THR A 278 -3.74 -17.45 -22.92
N LEU A 279 -3.58 -16.34 -22.20
CA LEU A 279 -2.51 -15.36 -22.41
C LEU A 279 -1.11 -16.00 -22.33
N TRP A 280 -0.92 -16.94 -21.41
CA TRP A 280 0.35 -17.67 -21.32
C TRP A 280 0.59 -18.58 -22.51
N LYS A 281 -0.41 -19.40 -22.89
CA LYS A 281 -0.28 -20.40 -23.95
C LYS A 281 -0.16 -19.77 -25.34
N GLU A 282 -0.99 -18.76 -25.63
CA GLU A 282 -1.14 -18.24 -26.98
C GLU A 282 -0.30 -17.00 -27.25
N ALA A 283 -0.06 -16.19 -26.22
CA ALA A 283 0.68 -14.93 -26.36
C ALA A 283 2.03 -14.92 -25.64
N GLY A 284 2.35 -15.91 -24.79
CA GLY A 284 3.55 -15.90 -23.96
C GLY A 284 3.56 -14.79 -22.90
N ILE A 285 2.37 -14.32 -22.50
CA ILE A 285 2.21 -13.22 -21.55
C ILE A 285 1.86 -13.78 -20.16
N LYS A 286 2.68 -13.42 -19.15
CA LYS A 286 2.42 -13.79 -17.76
C LYS A 286 1.76 -12.63 -17.03
N VAL A 287 0.52 -12.85 -16.58
CA VAL A 287 -0.23 -11.93 -15.72
C VAL A 287 -0.57 -12.61 -14.39
N MET A 288 -1.14 -11.88 -13.44
CA MET A 288 -1.57 -12.46 -12.17
C MET A 288 -3.10 -12.58 -12.15
N PRO A 289 -3.66 -13.80 -11.99
CA PRO A 289 -5.09 -13.96 -11.75
C PRO A 289 -5.50 -13.21 -10.48
N GLY A 290 -6.58 -12.44 -10.57
CA GLY A 290 -7.02 -11.64 -9.43
C GLY A 290 -7.50 -12.48 -8.25
N LYS A 291 -8.03 -13.68 -8.52
CA LYS A 291 -8.40 -14.66 -7.49
C LYS A 291 -7.25 -14.94 -6.50
N TYR A 292 -5.99 -14.94 -6.96
CA TYR A 292 -4.82 -15.20 -6.10
C TYR A 292 -4.42 -14.01 -5.23
N LEU A 293 -5.11 -12.89 -5.38
CA LEU A 293 -4.96 -11.69 -4.53
C LEU A 293 -6.15 -11.51 -3.59
N SER A 294 -7.10 -12.43 -3.58
CA SER A 294 -8.28 -12.44 -2.72
C SER A 294 -8.25 -13.62 -1.75
N ARG A 295 -9.16 -13.60 -0.77
CA ARG A 295 -9.39 -14.75 0.11
C ARG A 295 -9.74 -16.00 -0.69
N GLU A 296 -9.42 -17.15 -0.14
CA GLU A 296 -9.65 -18.45 -0.80
C GLU A 296 -11.12 -18.89 -0.77
N ASP A 297 -11.89 -18.43 0.22
CA ASP A 297 -13.26 -18.88 0.48
C ASP A 297 -14.31 -17.99 -0.20
N GLY A 298 -15.31 -18.62 -0.82
CA GLY A 298 -16.49 -17.97 -1.38
C GLY A 298 -16.25 -17.21 -2.69
N ASP A 299 -17.13 -16.23 -2.97
CA ASP A 299 -17.05 -15.35 -4.15
C ASP A 299 -15.94 -14.32 -3.96
N ALA A 300 -14.70 -14.71 -4.25
CA ALA A 300 -13.54 -13.85 -4.15
C ALA A 300 -13.66 -12.66 -5.14
N PRO A 301 -13.63 -11.38 -4.65
CA PRO A 301 -13.82 -10.20 -5.52
C PRO A 301 -12.84 -10.11 -6.67
N GLY A 302 -11.65 -10.70 -6.52
CA GLY A 302 -10.63 -10.75 -7.56
C GLY A 302 -10.89 -11.74 -8.70
N THR A 303 -11.81 -12.70 -8.54
CA THR A 303 -12.02 -13.79 -9.51
C THR A 303 -12.20 -13.33 -10.95
N PRO A 304 -13.03 -12.29 -11.25
CA PRO A 304 -13.25 -11.86 -12.62
C PRO A 304 -12.11 -11.00 -13.21
N TYR A 305 -11.01 -10.82 -12.50
CA TYR A 305 -9.96 -9.87 -12.88
C TYR A 305 -8.61 -10.53 -13.11
N ILE A 306 -7.78 -9.82 -13.90
CA ILE A 306 -6.33 -10.04 -14.00
C ILE A 306 -5.58 -8.77 -13.61
N ARG A 307 -4.40 -8.93 -12.97
CA ARG A 307 -3.47 -7.83 -12.73
C ARG A 307 -2.32 -7.88 -13.73
N VAL A 308 -2.15 -6.80 -14.50
CA VAL A 308 -1.05 -6.62 -15.45
C VAL A 308 -0.06 -5.60 -14.88
N ALA A 309 1.22 -5.99 -14.70
CA ALA A 309 2.26 -5.11 -14.18
C ALA A 309 3.04 -4.45 -15.33
N LEU A 310 3.06 -3.11 -15.38
CA LEU A 310 3.71 -2.33 -16.43
C LEU A 310 5.20 -2.05 -16.12
N VAL A 311 5.94 -3.07 -15.64
CA VAL A 311 7.30 -2.91 -15.09
C VAL A 311 8.43 -3.03 -16.13
N HIS A 312 8.15 -3.56 -17.31
CA HIS A 312 9.15 -3.66 -18.38
C HIS A 312 9.41 -2.31 -19.07
N SER A 313 10.39 -2.27 -19.98
CA SER A 313 10.58 -1.09 -20.85
C SER A 313 9.30 -0.76 -21.63
N ARG A 314 9.12 0.50 -22.02
CA ARG A 314 7.92 0.97 -22.74
C ARG A 314 7.58 0.08 -23.95
N ASN A 315 8.58 -0.22 -24.80
CA ASN A 315 8.39 -1.03 -26.00
C ASN A 315 7.91 -2.45 -25.70
N LYS A 316 8.53 -3.12 -24.70
CA LYS A 316 8.10 -4.46 -24.26
C LYS A 316 6.70 -4.44 -23.64
N THR A 317 6.40 -3.39 -22.86
CA THR A 317 5.07 -3.21 -22.28
C THR A 317 4.02 -3.02 -23.36
N ALA A 318 4.26 -2.12 -24.31
CA ALA A 318 3.34 -1.87 -25.42
C ALA A 318 3.11 -3.13 -26.29
N GLU A 319 4.16 -3.90 -26.57
CA GLU A 319 4.03 -5.17 -27.27
C GLU A 319 3.19 -6.19 -26.49
N GLY A 320 3.44 -6.33 -25.18
CA GLY A 320 2.63 -7.18 -24.32
C GLY A 320 1.16 -6.77 -24.29
N LEU A 321 0.88 -5.47 -24.21
CA LEU A 321 -0.48 -4.93 -24.21
C LEU A 321 -1.21 -5.17 -25.53
N ARG A 322 -0.52 -5.07 -26.70
CA ARG A 322 -1.14 -5.43 -27.98
C ARG A 322 -1.56 -6.89 -28.05
N ARG A 323 -0.71 -7.81 -27.53
CA ARG A 323 -1.05 -9.24 -27.47
C ARG A 323 -2.20 -9.50 -26.52
N ILE A 324 -2.27 -8.81 -25.38
CA ILE A 324 -3.42 -8.88 -24.47
C ILE A 324 -4.68 -8.39 -25.18
N ALA A 325 -4.64 -7.22 -25.83
CA ALA A 325 -5.78 -6.64 -26.52
C ALA A 325 -6.32 -7.51 -27.67
N ALA A 326 -5.47 -8.36 -28.29
CA ALA A 326 -5.88 -9.27 -29.35
C ALA A 326 -6.62 -10.52 -28.85
N LEU A 327 -6.54 -10.82 -27.54
CA LEU A 327 -7.15 -12.00 -26.91
C LEU A 327 -8.30 -11.66 -25.94
N LEU A 328 -8.52 -10.37 -25.63
CA LEU A 328 -9.66 -9.87 -24.85
C LEU A 328 -10.78 -9.38 -25.76
#